data_6d79e5d116bf2ebc261bd262ae2f0285
#
_entry.id   6d79e5d116bf2ebc261bd262ae2f0285
#
_cell.length_a   1.000
_cell.length_b   1.000
_cell.length_c   1.000
_cell.angle_alpha   90.00
_cell.angle_beta   90.00
_cell.angle_gamma   90.00
#
_symmetry.space_group_name_H-M   'P 1'
#
loop_
_entity.id
_entity.type
_entity.pdbx_description
1 polymer ?
#
loop_
_entity_poly.entity_id
_entity_poly.type
_entity_poly.pdbx_seq_one_letter_code
_entity_poly.pdbx_strand_id
1 'polypeptide(L)'
;MKKMLVIHASPRGERSHSRRLAESFLTAWQAANPDARLTRREVGRAFIPHVTEAFVAANFYPEPQALPKVMKADLQLSDELVGELIEHELLVISMPLYNFGVPSGLKAWIDQIVRLGLTFDITQDSQGIAQYQPLLKGKRALIITSRGGNGFGPGGEYEWMNHADPHLRTVLGYIGIDDVRVIAAEGEESDKRVFLRACDEAERQLHDLAGHF
;
A
#
# COMPACT_ATOMS: atom_id res chain seq x y z
N MET A 1 -1.30 10.04 19.89
CA MET A 1 -2.19 8.88 19.63
C MET A 1 -1.80 8.35 18.25
N LYS A 2 -1.32 7.10 18.15
CA LYS A 2 -0.94 6.51 16.86
C LYS A 2 -2.17 6.31 15.97
N LYS A 3 -2.00 6.55 14.67
CA LYS A 3 -3.05 6.32 13.67
C LYS A 3 -2.52 5.39 12.57
N MET A 4 -3.30 4.38 12.24
CA MET A 4 -2.94 3.39 11.24
C MET A 4 -4.01 3.28 10.16
N LEU A 5 -3.59 3.44 8.89
CA LEU A 5 -4.41 3.16 7.72
C LEU A 5 -4.16 1.72 7.27
N VAL A 6 -5.22 0.97 7.10
CA VAL A 6 -5.19 -0.43 6.67
C VAL A 6 -5.86 -0.56 5.32
N ILE A 7 -5.11 -1.00 4.31
CA ILE A 7 -5.59 -1.23 2.94
C ILE A 7 -5.75 -2.72 2.72
N HIS A 8 -6.98 -3.16 2.47
CA HIS A 8 -7.28 -4.54 2.10
C HIS A 8 -7.47 -4.67 0.59
N ALA A 9 -6.55 -5.36 -0.07
CA ALA A 9 -6.52 -5.44 -1.54
C ALA A 9 -6.95 -6.80 -2.12
N SER A 10 -7.29 -7.77 -1.26
CA SER A 10 -7.76 -9.07 -1.74
C SER A 10 -9.25 -9.07 -2.03
N PRO A 11 -9.69 -9.49 -3.22
CA PRO A 11 -11.12 -9.64 -3.54
C PRO A 11 -11.78 -10.84 -2.85
N ARG A 12 -11.00 -11.75 -2.25
CA ARG A 12 -11.49 -13.00 -1.63
C ARG A 12 -12.24 -12.79 -0.31
N GLY A 13 -12.23 -11.57 0.27
CA GLY A 13 -12.86 -11.25 1.55
C GLY A 13 -12.34 -12.15 2.68
N GLU A 14 -13.24 -12.80 3.43
CA GLU A 14 -12.88 -13.66 4.57
C GLU A 14 -12.02 -14.88 4.21
N ARG A 15 -12.01 -15.28 2.94
CA ARG A 15 -11.16 -16.37 2.46
C ARG A 15 -9.74 -15.94 2.14
N SER A 16 -9.41 -14.67 2.34
CA SER A 16 -8.08 -14.12 2.04
C SER A 16 -7.08 -14.44 3.15
N HIS A 17 -5.98 -15.11 2.81
CA HIS A 17 -4.89 -15.40 3.74
C HIS A 17 -4.16 -14.13 4.17
N SER A 18 -3.85 -13.21 3.24
CA SER A 18 -3.19 -11.94 3.57
C SER A 18 -4.06 -11.08 4.48
N ARG A 19 -5.40 -11.05 4.30
CA ARG A 19 -6.32 -10.35 5.19
C ARG A 19 -6.30 -10.98 6.59
N ARG A 20 -6.39 -12.32 6.70
CA ARG A 20 -6.36 -13.01 7.99
C ARG A 20 -5.07 -12.71 8.76
N LEU A 21 -3.92 -12.75 8.11
CA LEU A 21 -2.64 -12.37 8.71
C LEU A 21 -2.63 -10.90 9.16
N ALA A 22 -3.20 -10.00 8.35
CA ALA A 22 -3.31 -8.59 8.73
C ALA A 22 -4.21 -8.40 9.96
N GLU A 23 -5.36 -9.07 10.04
CA GLU A 23 -6.24 -8.96 11.22
C GLU A 23 -5.59 -9.56 12.47
N SER A 24 -4.80 -10.62 12.35
CA SER A 24 -3.98 -11.15 13.45
C SER A 24 -2.98 -10.10 13.97
N PHE A 25 -2.22 -9.48 13.04
CA PHE A 25 -1.32 -8.37 13.37
C PHE A 25 -2.04 -7.21 14.04
N LEU A 26 -3.17 -6.77 13.47
CA LEU A 26 -3.94 -5.63 13.99
C LEU A 26 -4.45 -5.89 15.41
N THR A 27 -4.89 -7.11 15.70
CA THR A 27 -5.32 -7.51 17.06
C THR A 27 -4.18 -7.38 18.05
N ALA A 28 -2.99 -7.92 17.73
CA ALA A 28 -1.82 -7.82 18.60
C ALA A 28 -1.35 -6.36 18.74
N TRP A 29 -1.35 -5.60 17.63
CA TRP A 29 -0.93 -4.19 17.65
C TRP A 29 -1.89 -3.30 18.47
N GLN A 30 -3.20 -3.50 18.37
CA GLN A 30 -4.19 -2.77 19.17
C GLN A 30 -4.08 -3.11 20.67
N ALA A 31 -3.79 -4.37 21.00
CA ALA A 31 -3.55 -4.75 22.39
C ALA A 31 -2.35 -4.00 22.99
N ALA A 32 -1.29 -3.77 22.19
CA ALA A 32 -0.11 -2.99 22.59
C ALA A 32 -0.34 -1.46 22.54
N ASN A 33 -1.35 -0.98 21.79
CA ASN A 33 -1.65 0.44 21.58
C ASN A 33 -3.17 0.70 21.75
N PRO A 34 -3.73 0.60 22.97
CA PRO A 34 -5.20 0.63 23.21
C PRO A 34 -5.88 1.93 22.78
N ASP A 35 -5.16 3.04 22.82
CA ASP A 35 -5.69 4.37 22.42
C ASP A 35 -5.52 4.66 20.92
N ALA A 36 -4.94 3.74 20.14
CA ALA A 36 -4.68 3.98 18.73
C ALA A 36 -5.94 3.92 17.87
N ARG A 37 -5.94 4.69 16.78
CA ARG A 37 -7.02 4.71 15.79
C ARG A 37 -6.66 3.87 14.58
N LEU A 38 -7.58 3.00 14.16
CA LEU A 38 -7.52 2.24 12.90
C LEU A 38 -8.54 2.79 11.90
N THR A 39 -8.09 3.10 10.71
CA THR A 39 -8.94 3.36 9.54
C THR A 39 -8.75 2.23 8.53
N ARG A 40 -9.83 1.64 8.04
CA ARG A 40 -9.80 0.54 7.07
C ARG A 40 -10.31 1.02 5.72
N ARG A 41 -9.56 0.73 4.68
CA ARG A 41 -9.94 0.99 3.28
C ARG A 41 -9.96 -0.33 2.52
N GLU A 42 -11.09 -0.64 1.93
CA GLU A 42 -11.27 -1.81 1.08
C GLU A 42 -11.05 -1.42 -0.38
N VAL A 43 -10.01 -1.96 -1.01
CA VAL A 43 -9.71 -1.71 -2.43
C VAL A 43 -9.79 -2.98 -3.29
N GLY A 44 -9.86 -4.15 -2.64
CA GLY A 44 -9.99 -5.42 -3.35
C GLY A 44 -11.43 -5.74 -3.75
N ARG A 45 -12.41 -5.18 -3.06
CA ARG A 45 -13.84 -5.44 -3.27
C ARG A 45 -14.64 -4.18 -3.59
N ALA A 46 -14.21 -3.03 -3.09
CA ALA A 46 -14.77 -1.75 -3.47
C ALA A 46 -14.20 -1.30 -4.83
N PHE A 47 -15.02 -0.63 -5.59
CA PHE A 47 -14.59 -0.09 -6.89
C PHE A 47 -13.73 1.16 -6.67
N ILE A 48 -12.49 1.11 -7.10
CA ILE A 48 -11.62 2.27 -7.26
C ILE A 48 -11.51 2.53 -8.78
N PRO A 49 -11.96 3.67 -9.28
CA PRO A 49 -11.91 3.95 -10.71
C PRO A 49 -10.47 4.06 -11.21
N HIS A 50 -10.25 3.65 -12.44
CA HIS A 50 -9.01 3.94 -13.16
C HIS A 50 -8.86 5.45 -13.30
N VAL A 51 -7.62 5.93 -13.34
CA VAL A 51 -7.35 7.33 -13.69
C VAL A 51 -7.80 7.59 -15.14
N THR A 52 -8.42 8.74 -15.33
CA THR A 52 -8.93 9.18 -16.62
C THR A 52 -8.09 10.35 -17.16
N GLU A 53 -8.29 10.70 -18.41
CA GLU A 53 -7.68 11.92 -18.97
C GLU A 53 -8.07 13.15 -18.15
N ALA A 54 -9.33 13.27 -17.74
CA ALA A 54 -9.82 14.37 -16.90
C ALA A 54 -9.08 14.43 -15.55
N PHE A 55 -8.86 13.26 -14.91
CA PHE A 55 -8.03 13.16 -13.68
C PHE A 55 -6.61 13.67 -13.93
N VAL A 56 -5.96 13.22 -15.01
CA VAL A 56 -4.58 13.61 -15.36
C VAL A 56 -4.50 15.12 -15.60
N ALA A 57 -5.41 15.67 -16.39
CA ALA A 57 -5.48 17.11 -16.66
C ALA A 57 -5.68 17.93 -15.38
N ALA A 58 -6.53 17.45 -14.47
CA ALA A 58 -6.77 18.12 -13.19
C ALA A 58 -5.57 18.02 -12.24
N ASN A 59 -4.91 16.84 -12.16
CA ASN A 59 -3.74 16.63 -11.28
C ASN A 59 -2.53 17.48 -11.70
N PHE A 60 -2.36 17.74 -12.99
CA PHE A 60 -1.26 18.55 -13.53
C PHE A 60 -1.70 19.96 -13.96
N TYR A 61 -2.82 20.43 -13.44
CA TYR A 61 -3.29 21.78 -13.77
C TYR A 61 -2.27 22.84 -13.31
N PRO A 62 -1.84 23.77 -14.20
CA PRO A 62 -0.72 24.68 -13.91
C PRO A 62 -0.95 25.63 -12.72
N GLU A 63 -2.21 25.95 -12.45
CA GLU A 63 -2.60 26.88 -11.36
C GLU A 63 -3.55 26.16 -10.37
N PRO A 64 -3.04 25.31 -9.46
CA PRO A 64 -3.89 24.48 -8.58
C PRO A 64 -4.92 25.30 -7.78
N GLN A 65 -4.58 26.55 -7.41
CA GLN A 65 -5.47 27.45 -6.66
C GLN A 65 -6.66 27.94 -7.51
N ALA A 66 -6.49 27.99 -8.83
CA ALA A 66 -7.51 28.37 -9.80
C ALA A 66 -8.21 27.21 -10.48
N LEU A 67 -8.03 25.98 -9.96
CA LEU A 67 -8.60 24.75 -10.55
C LEU A 67 -10.13 24.89 -10.71
N PRO A 68 -10.68 24.71 -11.93
CA PRO A 68 -12.11 24.79 -12.19
C PRO A 68 -12.93 23.78 -11.37
N LYS A 69 -14.17 24.15 -10.99
CA LYS A 69 -15.04 23.28 -10.18
C LYS A 69 -15.25 21.88 -10.80
N VAL A 70 -15.38 21.80 -12.12
CA VAL A 70 -15.53 20.52 -12.82
C VAL A 70 -14.33 19.64 -12.63
N MET A 71 -13.12 20.15 -12.73
CA MET A 71 -11.87 19.42 -12.50
C MET A 71 -11.67 19.04 -11.03
N LYS A 72 -12.17 19.84 -10.08
CA LYS A 72 -12.17 19.45 -8.65
C LYS A 72 -13.00 18.18 -8.39
N ALA A 73 -14.09 18.01 -9.12
CA ALA A 73 -14.90 16.79 -9.02
C ALA A 73 -14.13 15.54 -9.48
N ASP A 74 -13.27 15.66 -10.50
CA ASP A 74 -12.44 14.57 -10.99
C ASP A 74 -11.36 14.12 -9.98
N LEU A 75 -10.98 15.00 -9.06
CA LEU A 75 -9.98 14.73 -8.01
C LEU A 75 -10.61 14.33 -6.65
N GLN A 76 -11.92 14.39 -6.48
CA GLN A 76 -12.56 14.25 -5.18
C GLN A 76 -12.21 12.95 -4.44
N LEU A 77 -12.26 11.81 -5.14
CA LEU A 77 -11.88 10.52 -4.54
C LEU A 77 -10.40 10.51 -4.17
N SER A 78 -9.55 11.02 -5.05
CA SER A 78 -8.12 11.09 -4.80
C SER A 78 -7.79 11.97 -3.59
N ASP A 79 -8.48 13.11 -3.44
CA ASP A 79 -8.31 14.00 -2.28
C ASP A 79 -8.70 13.28 -0.98
N GLU A 80 -9.76 12.46 -0.98
CA GLU A 80 -10.14 11.62 0.14
C GLU A 80 -9.05 10.60 0.49
N LEU A 81 -8.58 9.83 -0.52
CA LEU A 81 -7.58 8.77 -0.32
C LEU A 81 -6.20 9.33 0.10
N VAL A 82 -5.80 10.45 -0.45
CA VAL A 82 -4.57 11.16 -0.05
C VAL A 82 -4.73 11.73 1.36
N GLY A 83 -5.88 12.30 1.69
CA GLY A 83 -6.19 12.80 3.04
C GLY A 83 -6.05 11.70 4.09
N GLU A 84 -6.59 10.49 3.82
CA GLU A 84 -6.40 9.33 4.69
C GLU A 84 -4.91 8.99 4.85
N LEU A 85 -4.15 8.97 3.76
CA LEU A 85 -2.72 8.65 3.81
C LEU A 85 -1.92 9.71 4.58
N ILE A 86 -2.25 11.00 4.43
CA ILE A 86 -1.59 12.10 5.16
C ILE A 86 -1.90 12.02 6.66
N GLU A 87 -3.14 11.71 7.03
CA GLU A 87 -3.60 11.69 8.43
C GLU A 87 -2.94 10.58 9.27
N HIS A 88 -2.46 9.49 8.67
CA HIS A 88 -1.98 8.30 9.35
C HIS A 88 -0.46 8.17 9.25
N GLU A 89 0.22 7.90 10.37
CA GLU A 89 1.67 7.66 10.40
C GLU A 89 2.04 6.25 9.95
N LEU A 90 1.12 5.29 10.16
CA LEU A 90 1.35 3.88 9.88
C LEU A 90 0.43 3.41 8.76
N LEU A 91 1.00 2.66 7.81
CA LEU A 91 0.29 2.06 6.69
C LEU A 91 0.45 0.55 6.72
N VAL A 92 -0.64 -0.19 6.67
CA VAL A 92 -0.64 -1.64 6.47
C VAL A 92 -1.34 -1.95 5.16
N ILE A 93 -0.69 -2.71 4.27
CA ILE A 93 -1.28 -3.17 3.01
C ILE A 93 -1.34 -4.68 3.04
N SER A 94 -2.55 -5.25 3.05
CA SER A 94 -2.73 -6.69 2.91
C SER A 94 -3.16 -7.05 1.48
N MET A 95 -2.38 -7.89 0.81
CA MET A 95 -2.61 -8.24 -0.60
C MET A 95 -2.17 -9.67 -0.95
N PRO A 96 -2.78 -10.32 -1.95
CA PRO A 96 -2.17 -11.46 -2.63
C PRO A 96 -1.22 -11.00 -3.73
N LEU A 97 -0.26 -11.85 -4.09
CA LEU A 97 0.49 -11.71 -5.34
C LEU A 97 -0.39 -12.27 -6.48
N TYR A 98 -0.89 -11.41 -7.35
CA TYR A 98 -1.70 -11.83 -8.51
C TYR A 98 -0.97 -11.55 -9.82
N ASN A 99 -0.82 -12.61 -10.63
CA ASN A 99 -0.13 -12.50 -11.93
C ASN A 99 1.21 -11.74 -11.80
N PHE A 100 1.97 -12.10 -10.76
CA PHE A 100 3.30 -11.52 -10.43
C PHE A 100 3.31 -10.04 -10.02
N GLY A 101 2.16 -9.42 -9.85
CA GLY A 101 2.00 -8.00 -9.51
C GLY A 101 1.01 -7.76 -8.38
N VAL A 102 0.71 -6.47 -8.17
CA VAL A 102 -0.31 -6.03 -7.22
C VAL A 102 -1.71 -6.26 -7.79
N PRO A 103 -2.73 -6.55 -6.97
CA PRO A 103 -4.12 -6.59 -7.43
C PRO A 103 -4.55 -5.28 -8.11
N SER A 104 -5.40 -5.37 -9.13
CA SER A 104 -5.83 -4.21 -9.94
C SER A 104 -6.46 -3.09 -9.11
N GLY A 105 -7.26 -3.42 -8.09
CA GLY A 105 -7.84 -2.43 -7.19
C GLY A 105 -6.78 -1.69 -6.36
N LEU A 106 -5.70 -2.38 -5.95
CA LEU A 106 -4.56 -1.74 -5.29
C LEU A 106 -3.78 -0.85 -6.26
N LYS A 107 -3.61 -1.28 -7.52
CA LYS A 107 -2.99 -0.43 -8.53
C LYS A 107 -3.80 0.84 -8.78
N ALA A 108 -5.12 0.72 -8.88
CA ALA A 108 -5.99 1.88 -9.03
C ALA A 108 -5.90 2.82 -7.81
N TRP A 109 -5.83 2.29 -6.58
CA TRP A 109 -5.60 3.09 -5.38
C TRP A 109 -4.24 3.81 -5.43
N ILE A 110 -3.17 3.12 -5.83
CA ILE A 110 -1.84 3.71 -6.02
C ILE A 110 -1.91 4.90 -6.98
N ASP A 111 -2.59 4.74 -8.11
CA ASP A 111 -2.71 5.79 -9.13
C ASP A 111 -3.48 7.02 -8.62
N GLN A 112 -4.39 6.83 -7.66
CA GLN A 112 -5.12 7.92 -7.03
C GLN A 112 -4.30 8.67 -5.97
N ILE A 113 -3.36 8.01 -5.29
CA ILE A 113 -2.60 8.62 -4.19
C ILE A 113 -1.28 9.26 -4.62
N VAL A 114 -0.79 9.01 -5.84
CA VAL A 114 0.39 9.68 -6.39
C VAL A 114 -0.04 11.02 -6.98
N ARG A 115 -0.01 12.06 -6.14
CA ARG A 115 -0.61 13.38 -6.41
C ARG A 115 0.44 14.49 -6.37
N LEU A 116 0.53 15.26 -7.46
CA LEU A 116 1.39 16.44 -7.55
C LEU A 116 0.95 17.50 -6.51
N GLY A 117 1.92 18.03 -5.79
CA GLY A 117 1.72 19.04 -4.74
C GLY A 117 1.12 18.51 -3.43
N LEU A 118 0.77 17.19 -3.34
CA LEU A 118 0.23 16.57 -2.13
C LEU A 118 1.10 15.44 -1.58
N THR A 119 1.51 14.49 -2.44
CA THR A 119 2.35 13.36 -2.04
C THR A 119 3.73 13.40 -2.67
N PHE A 120 3.88 14.06 -3.78
CA PHE A 120 5.17 14.39 -4.39
C PHE A 120 5.12 15.77 -5.05
N ASP A 121 6.30 16.33 -5.35
CA ASP A 121 6.44 17.56 -6.13
C ASP A 121 7.51 17.40 -7.19
N ILE A 122 7.55 18.33 -8.15
CA ILE A 122 8.54 18.40 -9.22
C ILE A 122 9.22 19.75 -9.14
N THR A 123 10.53 19.70 -8.91
CA THR A 123 11.40 20.89 -8.96
C THR A 123 12.36 20.76 -10.14
N GLN A 124 13.12 21.79 -10.43
CA GLN A 124 14.19 21.75 -11.43
C GLN A 124 15.52 22.04 -10.75
N ASP A 125 16.56 21.34 -11.17
CA ASP A 125 17.93 21.67 -10.75
C ASP A 125 18.47 22.88 -11.55
N SER A 126 19.73 23.24 -11.28
CA SER A 126 20.39 24.37 -11.93
C SER A 126 20.57 24.23 -13.45
N GLN A 127 20.33 23.06 -14.00
CA GLN A 127 20.40 22.75 -15.43
C GLN A 127 19.00 22.64 -16.07
N GLY A 128 17.93 22.83 -15.28
CA GLY A 128 16.55 22.68 -15.73
C GLY A 128 16.06 21.23 -15.79
N ILE A 129 16.81 20.28 -15.22
CA ILE A 129 16.41 18.88 -15.17
C ILE A 129 15.43 18.64 -14.03
N ALA A 130 14.30 17.98 -14.32
CA ALA A 130 13.28 17.68 -13.34
C ALA A 130 13.81 16.80 -12.21
N GLN A 131 13.51 17.22 -10.97
CA GLN A 131 13.81 16.49 -9.73
C GLN A 131 12.50 16.18 -9.01
N TYR A 132 12.33 14.94 -8.58
CA TYR A 132 11.13 14.52 -7.85
C TYR A 132 11.37 14.68 -6.35
N GLN A 133 10.43 15.34 -5.69
CA GLN A 133 10.49 15.61 -4.26
C GLN A 133 9.37 14.87 -3.53
N PRO A 134 9.68 13.85 -2.71
CA PRO A 134 8.68 13.20 -1.88
C PRO A 134 8.19 14.14 -0.77
N LEU A 135 6.88 14.20 -0.56
CA LEU A 135 6.27 15.13 0.39
C LEU A 135 5.83 14.49 1.71
N LEU A 136 5.59 13.18 1.72
CA LEU A 136 5.21 12.46 2.95
C LEU A 136 6.46 12.19 3.79
N LYS A 137 6.37 12.43 5.11
CA LYS A 137 7.50 12.24 6.02
C LYS A 137 7.06 11.53 7.31
N GLY A 138 8.00 10.79 7.93
CA GLY A 138 7.80 10.16 9.23
C GLY A 138 6.77 9.02 9.22
N LYS A 139 6.52 8.42 8.06
CA LYS A 139 5.58 7.30 7.91
C LYS A 139 6.31 5.98 7.73
N ARG A 140 5.66 4.90 8.14
CA ARG A 140 6.13 3.52 7.96
C ARG A 140 5.06 2.67 7.31
N ALA A 141 5.47 1.70 6.51
CA ALA A 141 4.57 0.76 5.85
C ALA A 141 4.92 -0.70 6.16
N LEU A 142 3.88 -1.50 6.35
CA LEU A 142 3.95 -2.96 6.46
C LEU A 142 3.11 -3.57 5.34
N ILE A 143 3.76 -4.35 4.48
CA ILE A 143 3.11 -5.12 3.42
C ILE A 143 2.97 -6.56 3.91
N ILE A 144 1.75 -7.07 3.98
CA ILE A 144 1.42 -8.44 4.36
C ILE A 144 0.89 -9.15 3.12
N THR A 145 1.61 -10.12 2.59
CA THR A 145 1.27 -10.74 1.31
C THR A 145 1.13 -12.26 1.43
N SER A 146 0.21 -12.83 0.63
CA SER A 146 0.13 -14.27 0.40
C SER A 146 0.45 -14.58 -1.06
N ARG A 147 1.18 -15.68 -1.31
CA ARG A 147 1.67 -16.06 -2.63
C ARG A 147 1.37 -17.54 -2.91
N GLY A 148 0.97 -17.83 -4.15
CA GLY A 148 0.64 -19.19 -4.57
C GLY A 148 1.85 -20.13 -4.51
N GLY A 149 2.93 -19.79 -5.21
CA GLY A 149 4.18 -20.56 -5.21
C GLY A 149 5.14 -20.15 -4.08
N ASN A 150 6.31 -20.77 -4.07
CA ASN A 150 7.42 -20.50 -3.14
C ASN A 150 8.58 -19.85 -3.88
N GLY A 151 9.44 -19.14 -3.16
CA GLY A 151 10.69 -18.60 -3.71
C GLY A 151 10.53 -17.25 -4.42
N PHE A 152 9.47 -16.50 -4.15
CA PHE A 152 9.27 -15.14 -4.66
C PHE A 152 9.89 -14.05 -3.77
N GLY A 153 10.36 -14.42 -2.57
CA GLY A 153 11.04 -13.51 -1.67
C GLY A 153 12.51 -13.29 -2.06
N PRO A 154 13.21 -12.35 -1.36
CA PRO A 154 14.62 -12.05 -1.62
C PRO A 154 15.52 -13.29 -1.57
N GLY A 155 16.36 -13.49 -2.60
CA GLY A 155 17.23 -14.65 -2.75
C GLY A 155 16.53 -15.92 -3.22
N GLY A 156 15.22 -15.91 -3.45
CA GLY A 156 14.45 -17.06 -3.93
C GLY A 156 14.58 -17.26 -5.45
N GLU A 157 14.32 -18.48 -5.92
CA GLU A 157 14.42 -18.87 -7.33
C GLU A 157 13.55 -18.00 -8.26
N TYR A 158 12.38 -17.58 -7.78
CA TYR A 158 11.40 -16.78 -8.53
C TYR A 158 11.32 -15.32 -8.09
N GLU A 159 12.33 -14.82 -7.36
CA GLU A 159 12.40 -13.41 -6.95
C GLU A 159 12.20 -12.45 -8.13
N TRP A 160 12.82 -12.77 -9.28
CA TRP A 160 12.73 -11.97 -10.50
C TRP A 160 11.32 -11.85 -11.09
N MET A 161 10.39 -12.74 -10.73
CA MET A 161 8.98 -12.68 -11.12
C MET A 161 8.13 -11.87 -10.14
N ASN A 162 8.66 -11.48 -8.99
CA ASN A 162 7.94 -10.67 -8.01
C ASN A 162 8.01 -9.19 -8.38
N HIS A 163 7.05 -8.73 -9.13
CA HIS A 163 6.93 -7.31 -9.48
C HIS A 163 6.06 -6.51 -8.48
N ALA A 164 5.48 -7.16 -7.46
CA ALA A 164 4.64 -6.48 -6.48
C ALA A 164 5.46 -5.76 -5.40
N ASP A 165 6.39 -6.45 -4.76
CA ASP A 165 7.19 -5.87 -3.66
C ASP A 165 8.09 -4.72 -4.15
N PRO A 166 8.86 -4.86 -5.25
CA PRO A 166 9.66 -3.76 -5.80
C PRO A 166 8.79 -2.58 -6.24
N HIS A 167 7.64 -2.82 -6.89
CA HIS A 167 6.72 -1.77 -7.28
C HIS A 167 6.22 -0.97 -6.08
N LEU A 168 5.75 -1.64 -5.02
CA LEU A 168 5.26 -0.96 -3.82
C LEU A 168 6.37 -0.17 -3.13
N ARG A 169 7.58 -0.75 -3.00
CA ARG A 169 8.74 -0.02 -2.44
C ARG A 169 9.07 1.23 -3.25
N THR A 170 9.07 1.11 -4.58
CA THR A 170 9.34 2.25 -5.48
C THR A 170 8.29 3.34 -5.31
N VAL A 171 7.00 2.99 -5.35
CA VAL A 171 5.93 3.98 -5.26
C VAL A 171 5.87 4.62 -3.87
N LEU A 172 5.97 3.82 -2.80
CA LEU A 172 5.94 4.33 -1.44
C LEU A 172 7.15 5.24 -1.16
N GLY A 173 8.36 4.85 -1.59
CA GLY A 173 9.55 5.69 -1.51
C GLY A 173 9.41 6.97 -2.34
N TYR A 174 8.83 6.88 -3.54
CA TYR A 174 8.58 8.05 -4.40
C TYR A 174 7.71 9.12 -3.74
N ILE A 175 6.78 8.72 -2.89
CA ILE A 175 5.92 9.64 -2.11
C ILE A 175 6.47 9.94 -0.70
N GLY A 176 7.58 9.31 -0.27
CA GLY A 176 8.29 9.61 0.98
C GLY A 176 8.07 8.62 2.13
N ILE A 177 7.65 7.39 1.82
CA ILE A 177 7.52 6.29 2.79
C ILE A 177 8.63 5.27 2.52
N ASP A 178 9.81 5.46 3.11
CA ASP A 178 11.00 4.65 2.85
C ASP A 178 11.12 3.43 3.80
N ASP A 179 10.60 3.54 5.05
CA ASP A 179 10.56 2.40 5.99
C ASP A 179 9.42 1.45 5.60
N VAL A 180 9.73 0.53 4.67
CA VAL A 180 8.79 -0.46 4.15
C VAL A 180 9.24 -1.87 4.53
N ARG A 181 8.43 -2.57 5.34
CA ARG A 181 8.62 -3.98 5.69
C ARG A 181 7.67 -4.86 4.89
N VAL A 182 8.13 -6.05 4.53
CA VAL A 182 7.32 -7.05 3.84
C VAL A 182 7.36 -8.35 4.63
N ILE A 183 6.18 -8.89 4.95
CA ILE A 183 6.02 -10.22 5.54
C ILE A 183 5.11 -11.02 4.61
N ALA A 184 5.58 -12.19 4.18
CA ALA A 184 4.92 -13.03 3.19
C ALA A 184 4.64 -14.44 3.72
N ALA A 185 3.47 -14.99 3.39
CA ALA A 185 3.20 -16.42 3.46
C ALA A 185 3.18 -16.96 2.03
N GLU A 186 4.12 -17.84 1.69
CA GLU A 186 4.29 -18.44 0.37
C GLU A 186 3.80 -19.87 0.33
N GLY A 187 3.42 -20.37 -0.84
CA GLY A 187 3.12 -21.80 -1.08
C GLY A 187 1.66 -22.18 -0.91
N GLU A 188 0.69 -21.28 -1.14
CA GLU A 188 -0.75 -21.62 -1.10
C GLU A 188 -1.10 -22.75 -2.08
N GLU A 189 -0.37 -22.88 -3.20
CA GLU A 189 -0.52 -23.94 -4.21
C GLU A 189 0.28 -25.21 -3.89
N SER A 190 1.07 -25.19 -2.83
CA SER A 190 1.87 -26.33 -2.37
C SER A 190 1.07 -27.25 -1.45
N ASP A 191 1.73 -28.28 -0.86
CA ASP A 191 1.11 -29.10 0.18
C ASP A 191 0.58 -28.22 1.34
N LYS A 192 -0.62 -28.54 1.78
CA LYS A 192 -1.31 -27.77 2.83
C LYS A 192 -0.46 -27.55 4.10
N ARG A 193 0.36 -28.55 4.49
CA ARG A 193 1.23 -28.45 5.67
C ARG A 193 2.38 -27.48 5.47
N VAL A 194 2.88 -27.38 4.23
CA VAL A 194 3.92 -26.40 3.87
C VAL A 194 3.36 -24.99 4.02
N PHE A 195 2.21 -24.74 3.43
CA PHE A 195 1.57 -23.43 3.50
C PHE A 195 1.13 -23.03 4.92
N LEU A 196 0.60 -23.98 5.72
CA LEU A 196 0.24 -23.69 7.11
C LEU A 196 1.48 -23.27 7.92
N ARG A 197 2.62 -23.96 7.76
CA ARG A 197 3.88 -23.54 8.41
C ARG A 197 4.35 -22.15 7.99
N ALA A 198 4.20 -21.81 6.70
CA ALA A 198 4.52 -20.46 6.21
C ALA A 198 3.59 -19.40 6.82
N CYS A 199 2.30 -19.71 6.99
CA CYS A 199 1.37 -18.81 7.69
C CYS A 199 1.73 -18.66 9.18
N ASP A 200 2.05 -19.75 9.89
CA ASP A 200 2.44 -19.71 11.30
C ASP A 200 3.74 -18.91 11.51
N GLU A 201 4.69 -19.03 10.59
CA GLU A 201 5.92 -18.23 10.62
C GLU A 201 5.64 -16.74 10.38
N ALA A 202 4.85 -16.43 9.35
CA ALA A 202 4.45 -15.05 9.07
C ALA A 202 3.69 -14.44 10.27
N GLU A 203 2.79 -15.20 10.90
CA GLU A 203 2.05 -14.73 12.07
C GLU A 203 2.96 -14.45 13.27
N ARG A 204 3.95 -15.31 13.54
CA ARG A 204 4.95 -15.06 14.58
C ARG A 204 5.71 -13.74 14.34
N GLN A 205 6.23 -13.54 13.11
CA GLN A 205 6.92 -12.30 12.73
C GLN A 205 6.04 -11.07 12.88
N LEU A 206 4.76 -11.17 12.53
CA LEU A 206 3.77 -10.10 12.69
C LEU A 206 3.51 -9.77 14.16
N HIS A 207 3.38 -10.78 15.03
CA HIS A 207 3.19 -10.57 16.46
C HIS A 207 4.42 -9.94 17.11
N ASP A 208 5.63 -10.40 16.76
CA ASP A 208 6.88 -9.79 17.24
C ASP A 208 6.99 -8.33 16.81
N LEU A 209 6.56 -8.02 15.57
CA LEU A 209 6.57 -6.65 15.06
C LEU A 209 5.53 -5.75 15.74
N ALA A 210 4.38 -6.27 16.14
CA ALA A 210 3.25 -5.49 16.65
C ALA A 210 3.60 -4.63 17.88
N GLY A 211 4.53 -5.06 18.73
CA GLY A 211 5.01 -4.29 19.88
C GLY A 211 5.90 -3.08 19.53
N HIS A 212 6.44 -3.03 18.31
CA HIS A 212 7.47 -2.05 17.91
C HIS A 212 7.08 -1.24 16.64
N PHE A 213 5.95 -1.56 16.04
CA PHE A 213 5.44 -0.90 14.82
C PHE A 213 4.68 0.39 15.06
#